data_2fc9643516b04690ecb44df41d30fab2
#
_entry.id   2fc9643516b04690ecb44df41d30fab2
#
_cell.length_a   1.000
_cell.length_b   1.000
_cell.length_c   1.000
_cell.angle_alpha   90.00
_cell.angle_beta   90.00
_cell.angle_gamma   90.00
#
_symmetry.space_group_name_H-M   'P 1'
#
loop_
_entity.id
_entity.type
_entity.pdbx_description
1 polymer ?
#
loop_
_entity_poly.entity_id
_entity_poly.type
_entity_poly.pdbx_seq_one_letter_code
_entity_poly.pdbx_strand_id
1 'polypeptide(L)'
;MNSNIPHWVLNKVISALNDRGMSLKGANILVLGIAYKKNVDDMRESPAVKLMELLTHKGAKVQYSDPHVPVFPEIRKYSFDLSSVNLTSKNIIEYDLLLLVTNHDNFDYSMIQKHAKVIVDTRGVYSEYYNNVIKA
;
A
#
# COMPACT_ATOMS: atom_id res chain seq x y z
N MET A 1 -5.73 3.49 19.62
CA MET A 1 -5.57 3.57 18.18
C MET A 1 -6.61 4.49 17.58
N ASN A 2 -6.21 5.38 16.71
CA ASN A 2 -7.13 6.31 16.06
C ASN A 2 -7.83 5.62 14.88
N SER A 3 -9.15 5.45 14.98
CA SER A 3 -9.95 4.81 13.93
C SER A 3 -10.03 5.64 12.65
N ASN A 4 -9.62 6.93 12.68
CA ASN A 4 -9.66 7.83 11.52
C ASN A 4 -8.43 7.71 10.62
N ILE A 5 -7.38 7.00 11.06
CA ILE A 5 -6.14 6.87 10.28
C ILE A 5 -6.40 6.25 8.90
N PRO A 6 -7.17 5.15 8.77
CA PRO A 6 -7.45 4.61 7.43
C PRO A 6 -8.15 5.59 6.50
N HIS A 7 -9.08 6.40 7.01
CA HIS A 7 -9.76 7.40 6.19
C HIS A 7 -8.85 8.55 5.80
N TRP A 8 -7.96 8.96 6.68
CA TRP A 8 -6.95 9.97 6.38
C TRP A 8 -6.05 9.51 5.23
N VAL A 9 -5.56 8.27 5.32
CA VAL A 9 -4.70 7.69 4.27
C VAL A 9 -5.47 7.55 2.97
N LEU A 10 -6.73 7.09 3.03
CA LEU A 10 -7.58 6.97 1.85
C LEU A 10 -7.70 8.31 1.12
N ASN A 11 -7.90 9.40 1.86
CA ASN A 11 -7.99 10.73 1.27
C ASN A 11 -6.69 11.14 0.60
N LYS A 12 -5.54 10.78 1.18
CA LYS A 12 -4.24 11.04 0.57
C LYS A 12 -4.07 10.28 -0.74
N VAL A 13 -4.53 9.02 -0.78
CA VAL A 13 -4.49 8.21 -2.00
C VAL A 13 -5.35 8.84 -3.09
N ILE A 14 -6.58 9.23 -2.75
CA ILE A 14 -7.51 9.86 -3.70
C ILE A 14 -6.91 11.14 -4.25
N SER A 15 -6.35 11.99 -3.39
CA SER A 15 -5.73 13.25 -3.78
C SER A 15 -4.52 13.02 -4.70
N ALA A 16 -3.68 12.04 -4.37
CA ALA A 16 -2.50 11.73 -5.18
C ALA A 16 -2.89 11.26 -6.58
N LEU A 17 -3.91 10.42 -6.68
CA LEU A 17 -4.41 9.97 -7.98
C LEU A 17 -5.05 11.12 -8.76
N ASN A 18 -5.83 11.96 -8.07
CA ASN A 18 -6.46 13.12 -8.70
C ASN A 18 -5.42 14.06 -9.32
N ASP A 19 -4.28 14.27 -8.65
CA ASP A 19 -3.20 15.10 -9.17
C ASP A 19 -2.61 14.53 -10.46
N ARG A 20 -2.81 13.26 -10.71
CA ARG A 20 -2.36 12.58 -11.94
C ARG A 20 -3.50 12.42 -12.96
N GLY A 21 -4.65 13.05 -12.71
CA GLY A 21 -5.80 12.97 -13.59
C GLY A 21 -6.52 11.62 -13.53
N MET A 22 -6.42 10.89 -12.42
CA MET A 22 -6.98 9.57 -12.26
C MET A 22 -8.01 9.53 -11.14
N SER A 23 -9.05 8.71 -11.31
CA SER A 23 -9.96 8.41 -10.22
C SER A 23 -9.50 7.15 -9.50
N LEU A 24 -9.92 7.00 -8.25
CA LEU A 24 -9.63 5.80 -7.48
C LEU A 24 -10.29 4.57 -8.11
N LYS A 25 -11.49 4.73 -8.65
CA LYS A 25 -12.20 3.64 -9.31
C LYS A 25 -11.41 3.18 -10.54
N GLY A 26 -11.04 1.90 -10.56
CA GLY A 26 -10.26 1.31 -11.64
C GLY A 26 -8.76 1.48 -11.50
N ALA A 27 -8.27 2.22 -10.51
CA ALA A 27 -6.83 2.38 -10.30
C ALA A 27 -6.19 1.09 -9.80
N ASN A 28 -4.98 0.81 -10.27
CA ASN A 28 -4.18 -0.32 -9.80
C ASN A 28 -3.32 0.13 -8.62
N ILE A 29 -3.63 -0.38 -7.43
CA ILE A 29 -2.95 0.00 -6.19
C ILE A 29 -2.19 -1.21 -5.65
N LEU A 30 -0.92 -1.00 -5.32
CA LEU A 30 -0.12 -2.01 -4.63
C LEU A 30 0.15 -1.55 -3.20
N VAL A 31 -0.33 -2.33 -2.23
CA VAL A 31 -0.10 -2.05 -0.81
C VAL A 31 1.21 -2.73 -0.39
N LEU A 32 2.14 -1.97 0.15
CA LEU A 32 3.44 -2.46 0.59
C LEU A 32 3.39 -2.66 2.11
N GLY A 33 3.46 -3.93 2.51
CA GLY A 33 3.40 -4.31 3.92
C GLY A 33 1.99 -4.33 4.46
N ILE A 34 1.50 -5.52 4.81
CA ILE A 34 0.15 -5.68 5.35
C ILE A 34 0.14 -6.23 6.78
N ALA A 35 1.31 -6.64 7.30
CA ALA A 35 1.42 -7.08 8.68
C ALA A 35 1.19 -5.91 9.65
N TYR A 36 0.85 -6.22 10.89
CA TYR A 36 0.58 -5.21 11.91
C TYR A 36 1.77 -4.27 12.14
N LYS A 37 2.98 -4.82 12.13
CA LYS A 37 4.21 -4.03 12.31
C LYS A 37 5.35 -4.67 11.53
N LYS A 38 6.47 -3.93 11.39
CA LYS A 38 7.59 -4.36 10.57
C LYS A 38 8.20 -5.68 11.04
N ASN A 39 8.64 -6.47 10.08
CA ASN A 39 9.41 -7.71 10.29
C ASN A 39 8.66 -8.81 11.04
N VAL A 40 7.33 -8.76 11.03
CA VAL A 40 6.48 -9.83 11.55
C VAL A 40 5.37 -10.15 10.57
N ASP A 41 4.67 -11.25 10.79
CA ASP A 41 3.56 -11.71 9.96
C ASP A 41 2.18 -11.56 10.62
N ASP A 42 2.12 -10.86 11.75
CA ASP A 42 0.87 -10.69 12.48
C ASP A 42 -0.06 -9.73 11.74
N MET A 43 -1.23 -10.25 11.37
CA MET A 43 -2.24 -9.49 10.61
C MET A 43 -3.34 -8.91 11.49
N ARG A 44 -3.35 -9.25 12.78
CA ARG A 44 -4.40 -8.77 13.69
C ARG A 44 -4.30 -7.27 13.86
N GLU A 45 -5.43 -6.60 13.74
CA GLU A 45 -5.53 -5.15 13.87
C GLU A 45 -4.67 -4.36 12.88
N SER A 46 -4.27 -4.99 11.76
CA SER A 46 -3.48 -4.30 10.75
C SER A 46 -4.30 -3.21 10.07
N PRO A 47 -3.83 -1.96 10.04
CA PRO A 47 -4.51 -0.91 9.29
C PRO A 47 -4.50 -1.16 7.79
N ALA A 48 -3.53 -1.92 7.29
CA ALA A 48 -3.45 -2.25 5.87
C ALA A 48 -4.69 -3.03 5.40
N VAL A 49 -5.17 -3.97 6.21
CA VAL A 49 -6.35 -4.78 5.85
C VAL A 49 -7.57 -3.89 5.68
N LYS A 50 -7.77 -2.95 6.61
CA LYS A 50 -8.89 -2.00 6.53
C LYS A 50 -8.75 -1.10 5.30
N LEU A 51 -7.53 -0.64 5.03
CA LEU A 51 -7.27 0.18 3.83
C LEU A 51 -7.55 -0.60 2.55
N MET A 52 -7.13 -1.87 2.48
CA MET A 52 -7.41 -2.72 1.31
C MET A 52 -8.92 -2.86 1.09
N GLU A 53 -9.67 -3.05 2.17
CA GLU A 53 -11.13 -3.14 2.07
C GLU A 53 -11.74 -1.83 1.56
N LEU A 54 -11.33 -0.71 2.13
CA LEU A 54 -11.85 0.60 1.72
C LEU A 54 -11.54 0.90 0.25
N LEU A 55 -10.30 0.64 -0.16
CA LEU A 55 -9.88 0.86 -1.55
C LEU A 55 -10.67 -0.02 -2.52
N THR A 56 -10.83 -1.30 -2.18
CA THR A 56 -11.58 -2.25 -3.01
C THR A 56 -13.04 -1.85 -3.11
N HIS A 57 -13.63 -1.43 -2.00
CA HIS A 57 -15.02 -0.98 -1.98
C HIS A 57 -15.24 0.24 -2.86
N LYS A 58 -14.24 1.10 -2.98
CA LYS A 58 -14.27 2.28 -3.85
C LYS A 58 -13.98 1.97 -5.31
N GLY A 59 -13.72 0.71 -5.65
CA GLY A 59 -13.55 0.26 -7.02
C GLY A 59 -12.10 0.18 -7.50
N ALA A 60 -11.13 0.35 -6.63
CA ALA A 60 -9.73 0.15 -6.99
C ALA A 60 -9.41 -1.34 -7.13
N LYS A 61 -8.42 -1.64 -7.96
CA LYS A 61 -7.85 -2.98 -8.09
C LYS A 61 -6.64 -3.05 -7.15
N VAL A 62 -6.80 -3.80 -6.06
CA VAL A 62 -5.82 -3.81 -4.97
C VAL A 62 -5.06 -5.13 -4.94
N GLN A 63 -3.74 -5.04 -4.88
CA GLN A 63 -2.83 -6.15 -4.61
C GLN A 63 -1.90 -5.73 -3.48
N TYR A 64 -1.13 -6.67 -2.95
CA TYR A 64 -0.17 -6.35 -1.90
C TYR A 64 1.16 -7.03 -2.14
N SER A 65 2.19 -6.50 -1.50
CA SER A 65 3.50 -7.13 -1.40
C SER A 65 3.93 -7.10 0.06
N ASP A 66 4.18 -8.28 0.62
CA ASP A 66 4.67 -8.41 1.98
C ASP A 66 5.53 -9.67 2.09
N PRO A 67 6.86 -9.53 2.31
CA PRO A 67 7.74 -10.68 2.36
C PRO A 67 7.45 -11.62 3.53
N HIS A 68 6.72 -11.16 4.53
CA HIS A 68 6.36 -11.97 5.71
C HIS A 68 4.97 -12.59 5.60
N VAL A 69 4.18 -12.23 4.58
CA VAL A 69 2.82 -12.73 4.38
C VAL A 69 2.66 -13.18 2.93
N PRO A 70 3.19 -14.35 2.56
CA PRO A 70 3.19 -14.79 1.15
C PRO A 70 1.79 -15.02 0.58
N VAL A 71 0.85 -15.46 1.42
CA VAL A 71 -0.55 -15.65 1.02
C VAL A 71 -1.42 -14.91 2.01
N PHE A 72 -2.43 -14.19 1.52
CA PHE A 72 -3.34 -13.47 2.40
C PHE A 72 -4.10 -14.48 3.26
N PRO A 73 -4.02 -14.37 4.59
CA PRO A 73 -4.67 -15.35 5.47
C PRO A 73 -6.18 -15.15 5.52
N GLU A 74 -6.89 -16.21 5.89
CA GLU A 74 -8.30 -16.10 6.21
C GLU A 74 -8.44 -15.29 7.50
N ILE A 75 -9.08 -14.12 7.39
CA ILE A 75 -9.34 -13.26 8.52
C ILE A 75 -10.84 -13.09 8.65
N ARG A 76 -11.34 -13.15 9.87
CA ARG A 76 -12.76 -13.22 10.19
C ARG A 76 -13.65 -12.23 9.41
N LYS A 77 -13.20 -10.98 9.23
CA LYS A 77 -14.00 -9.93 8.59
C LYS A 77 -13.62 -9.70 7.12
N TYR A 78 -12.47 -10.17 6.71
CA TYR A 78 -11.89 -9.81 5.42
C TYR A 78 -11.46 -11.07 4.71
N SER A 79 -11.83 -11.17 3.45
CA SER A 79 -11.45 -12.31 2.62
C SER A 79 -10.95 -11.78 1.28
N PHE A 80 -9.64 -11.92 1.06
CA PHE A 80 -9.02 -11.60 -0.21
C PHE A 80 -8.31 -12.84 -0.73
N ASP A 81 -8.60 -13.20 -1.97
CA ASP A 81 -7.90 -14.30 -2.64
C ASP A 81 -6.66 -13.72 -3.31
N LEU A 82 -5.68 -13.36 -2.49
CA LEU A 82 -4.48 -12.68 -2.95
C LEU A 82 -3.23 -13.35 -2.41
N SER A 83 -2.16 -13.23 -3.19
CA SER A 83 -0.81 -13.61 -2.79
C SER A 83 0.11 -12.41 -2.92
N SER A 84 1.19 -12.42 -2.15
CA SER A 84 2.18 -11.34 -2.19
C SER A 84 2.83 -11.24 -3.56
N VAL A 85 2.88 -10.01 -4.08
CA VAL A 85 3.54 -9.71 -5.35
C VAL A 85 5.04 -9.57 -5.11
N ASN A 86 5.86 -10.21 -5.93
CA ASN A 86 7.30 -9.98 -5.91
C ASN A 86 7.60 -8.64 -6.54
N LEU A 87 8.35 -7.80 -5.82
CA LEU A 87 8.70 -6.47 -6.31
C LEU A 87 9.89 -6.54 -7.25
N THR A 88 9.67 -6.09 -8.49
CA THR A 88 10.72 -5.90 -9.48
C THR A 88 10.55 -4.52 -10.09
N SER A 89 11.62 -3.98 -10.64
CA SER A 89 11.52 -2.68 -11.34
C SER A 89 10.49 -2.72 -12.46
N LYS A 90 10.31 -3.90 -13.06
CA LYS A 90 9.40 -4.08 -14.18
C LYS A 90 7.93 -4.07 -13.73
N ASN A 91 7.59 -4.73 -12.61
CA ASN A 91 6.19 -4.78 -12.21
C ASN A 91 5.76 -3.59 -11.34
N ILE A 92 6.68 -2.92 -10.68
CA ILE A 92 6.35 -1.71 -9.90
C ILE A 92 5.72 -0.63 -10.78
N ILE A 93 6.24 -0.45 -11.98
CA ILE A 93 5.75 0.59 -12.89
C ILE A 93 4.34 0.32 -13.41
N GLU A 94 3.85 -0.90 -13.27
CA GLU A 94 2.51 -1.27 -13.72
C GLU A 94 1.41 -0.74 -12.78
N TYR A 95 1.77 -0.36 -11.57
CA TYR A 95 0.80 0.15 -10.59
C TYR A 95 0.66 1.66 -10.68
N ASP A 96 -0.56 2.13 -10.53
CA ASP A 96 -0.83 3.56 -10.56
C ASP A 96 -0.37 4.27 -9.30
N LEU A 97 -0.37 3.53 -8.18
CA LEU A 97 0.06 4.07 -6.89
C LEU A 97 0.51 2.92 -5.99
N LEU A 98 1.60 3.15 -5.25
CA LEU A 98 2.05 2.26 -4.19
C LEU A 98 1.72 2.89 -2.84
N LEU A 99 1.12 2.11 -1.96
CA LEU A 99 0.75 2.57 -0.62
C LEU A 99 1.59 1.82 0.41
N LEU A 100 2.55 2.53 1.01
CA LEU A 100 3.43 1.95 2.02
C LEU A 100 2.78 2.02 3.39
N VAL A 101 2.43 0.88 3.96
CA VAL A 101 1.73 0.79 5.23
C VAL A 101 2.60 0.17 6.33
N THR A 102 3.36 -0.89 6.02
CA THR A 102 4.27 -1.51 6.98
C THR A 102 5.67 -1.49 6.41
N ASN A 103 6.60 -0.90 7.16
CA ASN A 103 7.95 -0.62 6.66
C ASN A 103 8.92 -1.76 6.97
N HIS A 104 8.69 -2.93 6.39
CA HIS A 104 9.61 -4.07 6.54
C HIS A 104 11.01 -3.71 6.04
N ASP A 105 12.02 -4.26 6.70
CA ASP A 105 13.43 -4.04 6.30
C ASP A 105 13.78 -4.73 4.99
N ASN A 106 13.00 -5.73 4.59
CA ASN A 106 13.22 -6.48 3.36
C ASN A 106 12.85 -5.72 2.07
N PHE A 107 12.16 -4.59 2.18
CA PHE A 107 11.84 -3.79 1.00
C PHE A 107 13.05 -3.00 0.51
N ASP A 108 13.28 -3.02 -0.79
CA ASP A 108 14.28 -2.17 -1.44
C ASP A 108 13.67 -0.80 -1.74
N TYR A 109 13.73 0.08 -0.77
CA TYR A 109 13.06 1.39 -0.84
C TYR A 109 13.64 2.28 -1.94
N SER A 110 14.93 2.15 -2.22
CA SER A 110 15.56 2.91 -3.30
C SER A 110 15.03 2.51 -4.67
N MET A 111 14.94 1.22 -4.92
CA MET A 111 14.42 0.68 -6.18
C MET A 111 12.94 1.03 -6.32
N ILE A 112 12.17 0.93 -5.24
CA ILE A 112 10.75 1.27 -5.24
C ILE A 112 10.56 2.74 -5.62
N GLN A 113 11.29 3.65 -5.00
CA GLN A 113 11.16 5.08 -5.27
C GLN A 113 11.56 5.40 -6.71
N LYS A 114 12.60 4.75 -7.23
CA LYS A 114 13.06 5.00 -8.60
C LYS A 114 12.01 4.66 -9.65
N HIS A 115 11.25 3.60 -9.44
CA HIS A 115 10.38 3.04 -10.48
C HIS A 115 8.90 3.29 -10.26
N ALA A 116 8.47 3.66 -9.08
CA ALA A 116 7.07 3.92 -8.78
C ALA A 116 6.58 5.19 -9.46
N LYS A 117 5.35 5.18 -9.93
CA LYS A 117 4.70 6.39 -10.44
C LYS A 117 4.43 7.37 -9.31
N VAL A 118 3.84 6.88 -8.23
CA VAL A 118 3.63 7.66 -7.00
C VAL A 118 3.58 6.70 -5.80
N ILE A 119 4.13 7.16 -4.67
CA ILE A 119 4.14 6.42 -3.41
C ILE A 119 3.45 7.29 -2.36
N VAL A 120 2.49 6.71 -1.64
CA VAL A 120 1.95 7.30 -0.42
C VAL A 120 2.63 6.60 0.75
N ASP A 121 3.45 7.34 1.49
CA ASP A 121 4.29 6.82 2.57
C ASP A 121 3.66 7.16 3.91
N THR A 122 3.07 6.15 4.57
CA THR A 122 2.43 6.35 5.88
C THR A 122 3.39 6.14 7.04
N ARG A 123 4.64 5.76 6.78
CA ARG A 123 5.61 5.41 7.84
C ARG A 123 6.78 6.37 7.93
N GLY A 124 6.89 7.32 7.00
CA GLY A 124 7.98 8.27 7.00
C GLY A 124 9.33 7.64 6.65
N VAL A 125 9.32 6.60 5.82
CA VAL A 125 10.54 5.91 5.39
C VAL A 125 11.41 6.83 4.55
N TYR A 126 10.78 7.61 3.68
CA TYR A 126 11.50 8.53 2.79
C TYR A 126 11.66 9.86 3.50
N SER A 127 12.85 10.07 4.10
CA SER A 127 13.13 11.29 4.85
C SER A 127 13.41 12.48 3.94
N GLU A 128 13.93 12.22 2.73
CA GLU A 128 14.21 13.27 1.76
C GLU A 128 12.98 13.54 0.90
N TYR A 129 12.97 14.71 0.25
CA TYR A 129 11.92 15.04 -0.69
C TYR A 129 12.12 14.30 -2.01
N TYR A 130 11.08 13.64 -2.49
CA TYR A 130 10.99 13.10 -3.84
C TYR A 130 9.65 13.53 -4.43
N ASN A 131 9.64 13.94 -5.70
CA ASN A 131 8.43 14.44 -6.32
C ASN A 131 7.35 13.36 -6.49
N ASN A 132 7.70 12.09 -6.42
CA ASN A 132 6.75 10.97 -6.51
C ASN A 132 6.40 10.36 -5.15
N VAL A 133 6.83 10.96 -4.04
CA VAL A 133 6.52 10.45 -2.69
C VAL A 133 5.66 11.49 -1.97
N ILE A 134 4.52 11.03 -1.48
CA ILE A 134 3.59 11.83 -0.69
C ILE A 134 3.56 11.26 0.71
N LYS A 135 3.86 12.10 1.69
CA LYS A 135 3.84 11.68 3.09
C LYS A 135 2.43 11.79 3.66
N ALA A 136 2.01 10.77 4.33
CA ALA A 136 0.69 10.72 4.91
C ALA A 136 0.72 10.59 6.43
#